data_dfb30a5a1bbad88edd11f757e1b0ab26
#
_entry.id   dfb30a5a1bbad88edd11f757e1b0ab26
#
_cell.length_a   1.000
_cell.length_b   1.000
_cell.length_c   1.000
_cell.angle_alpha   90.00
_cell.angle_beta   90.00
_cell.angle_gamma   90.00
#
_symmetry.space_group_name_H-M   'P 1'
#
loop_
_entity.id
_entity.type
_entity.pdbx_description
1 polymer ?
#
loop_
_entity_poly.entity_id
_entity_poly.type
_entity_poly.pdbx_seq_one_letter_code
_entity_poly.pdbx_strand_id
1 'polypeptide(L)' 'MTETERNYTRCFSSPSGMAVLQHLRQITIDRVLGANCTDFELRWLEAQRSLIHYIETLVQRGRGQHNDNT' A
#
# COMPACT_ATOMS: atom_id res chain seq x y z
N MET A 1 -3.31 -3.17 -18.73
CA MET A 1 -2.48 -3.50 -17.57
C MET A 1 -1.01 -3.47 -17.97
N THR A 2 -0.20 -2.76 -17.20
CA THR A 2 1.23 -2.69 -17.48
C THR A 2 1.96 -3.90 -16.87
N GLU A 3 3.18 -4.11 -17.31
CA GLU A 3 4.02 -5.17 -16.74
C GLU A 3 4.26 -4.92 -15.24
N THR A 4 4.46 -3.67 -14.87
CA THR A 4 4.66 -3.30 -13.46
C THR A 4 3.44 -3.67 -12.63
N GLU A 5 2.25 -3.30 -13.08
CA GLU A 5 1.02 -3.64 -12.36
C GLU A 5 0.85 -5.16 -12.25
N ARG A 6 1.19 -5.88 -13.30
CA ARG A 6 1.10 -7.35 -13.30
C ARG A 6 2.04 -7.97 -12.28
N ASN A 7 3.26 -7.44 -12.18
CA ASN A 7 4.25 -7.94 -11.24
C ASN A 7 3.81 -7.70 -9.80
N TYR A 8 3.30 -6.50 -9.50
CA TYR A 8 2.80 -6.20 -8.15
C TYR A 8 1.63 -7.10 -7.78
N THR A 9 0.70 -7.29 -8.71
CA THR A 9 -0.46 -8.14 -8.47
C THR A 9 -0.03 -9.58 -8.21
N ARG A 10 0.89 -10.10 -9.01
CA ARG A 10 1.39 -11.47 -8.83
C ARG A 10 2.07 -11.64 -7.49
N CYS A 11 2.90 -10.67 -7.11
CA CYS A 11 3.65 -10.73 -5.86
C CYS A 11 2.74 -10.75 -4.64
N PHE A 12 1.70 -9.91 -4.65
CA PHE A 12 0.85 -9.71 -3.48
C PHE A 12 -0.48 -10.46 -3.54
N SER A 13 -0.63 -11.41 -4.47
CA SER A 13 -1.86 -12.22 -4.54
C SER A 13 -1.73 -13.57 -3.86
N SER A 14 -0.53 -14.00 -3.54
CA SER A 14 -0.34 -15.22 -2.74
C SER A 14 -0.74 -14.96 -1.28
N PRO A 15 -1.08 -16.02 -0.50
CA PRO A 15 -1.37 -15.81 0.92
C PRO A 15 -0.26 -15.10 1.67
N SER A 16 1.00 -15.46 1.41
CA SER A 16 2.14 -14.79 2.05
C SER A 16 2.26 -13.35 1.63
N GLY A 17 2.09 -13.06 0.33
CA GLY A 17 2.16 -11.70 -0.18
C GLY A 17 1.06 -10.82 0.40
N MET A 18 -0.15 -11.35 0.51
CA MET A 18 -1.27 -10.64 1.12
C MET A 18 -0.99 -10.34 2.60
N ALA A 19 -0.42 -11.30 3.31
CA ALA A 19 -0.08 -11.11 4.73
C ALA A 19 0.99 -10.05 4.90
N VAL A 20 2.00 -10.03 4.03
CA VAL A 20 3.06 -9.02 4.07
C VAL A 20 2.47 -7.64 3.81
N LEU A 21 1.62 -7.50 2.80
CA LEU A 21 1.02 -6.20 2.47
C LEU A 21 0.13 -5.71 3.63
N GLN A 22 -0.61 -6.62 4.25
CA GLN A 22 -1.43 -6.29 5.42
C GLN A 22 -0.56 -5.79 6.58
N HIS A 23 0.57 -6.44 6.82
CA HIS A 23 1.51 -6.01 7.85
C HIS A 23 2.08 -4.63 7.55
N LEU A 24 2.49 -4.40 6.30
CA LEU A 24 3.00 -3.09 5.89
C LEU A 24 1.97 -2.00 6.10
N ARG A 25 0.70 -2.31 5.82
CA ARG A 25 -0.39 -1.37 6.05
C ARG A 25 -0.54 -1.05 7.55
N GLN A 26 -0.44 -2.07 8.40
CA GLN A 26 -0.57 -1.89 9.84
C GLN A 26 0.50 -0.97 10.43
N ILE A 27 1.73 -1.11 9.96
CA ILE A 27 2.84 -0.33 10.49
C ILE A 27 2.98 1.05 9.84
N THR A 28 2.16 1.37 8.87
CA THR A 28 2.18 2.67 8.18
C THR A 28 0.84 3.36 8.26
N ILE A 29 -0.16 2.88 7.51
CA ILE A 29 -1.44 3.57 7.37
C ILE A 29 -2.22 3.54 8.68
N ASP A 30 -2.22 2.40 9.36
CA ASP A 30 -2.97 2.22 10.59
C ASP A 30 -2.22 2.69 11.83
N ARG A 31 -0.98 3.12 11.66
CA ARG A 31 -0.18 3.61 12.78
C ARG A 31 -0.56 5.03 13.13
N VAL A 32 -0.73 5.29 14.43
CA VAL A 32 -1.05 6.61 14.93
C VAL A 32 0.13 7.12 15.75
N LEU A 33 0.62 8.31 15.42
CA LEU A 33 1.67 8.97 16.19
C LEU A 33 1.05 9.70 17.39
N GLY A 34 1.81 9.77 18.48
CA GLY A 34 1.34 10.50 19.67
C GLY A 34 1.27 11.99 19.42
N ALA A 35 0.60 12.69 20.37
CA ALA A 35 0.42 14.13 20.28
C ALA A 35 1.74 14.91 20.31
N ASN A 36 2.80 14.30 20.84
CA ASN A 36 4.11 14.94 20.95
C ASN A 36 5.06 14.57 19.81
N CYS A 37 4.54 14.00 18.72
CA CYS A 37 5.40 13.67 17.59
C CYS A 37 5.92 14.96 16.93
N THR A 38 7.12 14.87 16.35
CA THR A 38 7.70 16.00 15.64
C THR A 38 7.17 16.06 14.20
N ASP A 39 7.32 17.22 13.57
CA ASP A 39 6.98 17.38 12.16
C ASP A 39 7.78 16.41 11.30
N PHE A 40 9.03 16.17 11.66
CA PHE A 40 9.88 15.22 10.94
C PHE A 40 9.30 13.80 10.99
N GLU A 41 8.89 13.37 12.18
CA GLU A 41 8.28 12.05 12.35
C GLU A 41 6.98 11.93 11.56
N LEU A 42 6.17 12.97 11.56
CA LEU A 42 4.92 12.98 10.81
C LEU A 42 5.17 12.86 9.31
N ARG A 43 6.13 13.66 8.78
CA ARG A 43 6.47 13.60 7.36
C ARG A 43 7.04 12.24 6.96
N TRP A 44 7.86 11.67 7.85
CA TRP A 44 8.43 10.34 7.62
C TRP A 44 7.32 9.28 7.48
N LEU A 45 6.34 9.32 8.39
CA LEU A 45 5.23 8.37 8.33
C LEU A 45 4.33 8.62 7.13
N GLU A 46 4.08 9.89 6.78
CA GLU A 46 3.28 10.22 5.60
C GLU A 46 3.92 9.72 4.31
N ALA A 47 5.24 9.78 4.22
CA ALA A 47 5.96 9.26 3.06
C ALA A 47 5.79 7.74 2.96
N GLN A 48 5.85 7.04 4.08
CA GLN A 48 5.63 5.59 4.10
C GLN A 48 4.20 5.23 3.70
N ARG A 49 3.22 5.97 4.21
CA ARG A 49 1.81 5.77 3.84
C ARG A 49 1.60 5.95 2.34
N SER A 50 2.22 6.96 1.78
CA SER A 50 2.11 7.25 0.35
C SER A 50 2.64 6.08 -0.48
N LEU A 51 3.77 5.51 -0.08
CA LEU A 51 4.34 4.37 -0.79
C LEU A 51 3.41 3.15 -0.72
N ILE A 52 2.86 2.86 0.46
CA ILE A 52 1.97 1.71 0.61
C ILE A 52 0.68 1.90 -0.20
N HIS A 53 0.13 3.10 -0.22
CA HIS A 53 -1.03 3.40 -1.06
C HIS A 53 -0.72 3.18 -2.54
N TYR A 54 0.47 3.56 -2.97
CA TYR A 54 0.90 3.35 -4.36
C TYR A 54 0.95 1.85 -4.68
N ILE A 55 1.54 1.05 -3.79
CA ILE A 55 1.61 -0.40 -3.97
C ILE A 55 0.21 -0.99 -4.07
N GLU A 56 -0.68 -0.61 -3.15
CA GLU A 56 -2.06 -1.11 -3.15
C GLU A 56 -2.80 -0.74 -4.43
N THR A 57 -2.56 0.47 -4.93
CA THR A 57 -3.16 0.92 -6.19
C THR A 57 -2.73 0.03 -7.35
N LEU A 58 -1.43 -0.28 -7.43
CA LEU A 58 -0.92 -1.14 -8.51
C LEU A 58 -1.50 -2.54 -8.42
N VAL A 59 -1.61 -3.08 -7.22
CA VAL A 59 -2.20 -4.41 -7.02
C VAL A 59 -3.65 -4.43 -7.47
N GLN A 60 -4.42 -3.42 -7.11
CA GLN A 60 -5.83 -3.35 -7.49
C GLN A 60 -6.00 -3.19 -9.00
N ARG A 61 -5.17 -2.37 -9.62
CA ARG A 61 -5.21 -2.22 -11.08
C ARG A 61 -4.92 -3.53 -11.79
N GLY A 62 -3.94 -4.29 -11.29
CA GLY A 62 -3.61 -5.59 -11.85
C GLY A 62 -4.72 -6.61 -11.69
N ARG A 63 -5.60 -6.42 -10.71
CA ARG A 63 -6.77 -7.28 -10.52
C ARG A 63 -7.98 -6.83 -11.33
N GLY A 64 -7.88 -5.69 -12.02
CA GLY A 64 -8.97 -5.18 -12.82
C GLY A 64 -10.12 -4.60 -12.01
N GLN A 65 -9.87 -4.15 -10.81
CA GLN A 65 -10.93 -3.66 -9.91
C GLN A 65 -11.25 -2.19 -10.10
N HIS A 66 -10.58 -1.58 -10.99
CA HIS A 66 -10.73 -0.15 -11.18
C HIS A 66 -11.89 0.21 -12.08
N ASN A 67 -12.69 -0.63 -12.52
CA ASN A 67 -13.67 -0.31 -13.49
C ASN A 67 -15.03 -0.29 -13.14
N ASP A 68 -14.86 0.15 -13.30
CA ASP A 68 -15.78 0.28 -13.42
C ASP A 68 -16.63 0.28 -14.11
N ASN A 69 -16.41 0.25 -14.26
CA ASN A 69 -17.00 0.29 -15.00
C ASN A 69 -17.50 0.58 -15.48
N THR A 70 -17.13 0.66 -15.50
CA THR A 70 -17.56 1.13 -15.96
C THR A 70 -18.19 1.20 -16.24
#